data_cd65ca0de591f406618c97c4dd5f979c
#
_entry.id   cd65ca0de591f406618c97c4dd5f979c
#
_cell.length_a   1.000
_cell.length_b   1.000
_cell.length_c   1.000
_cell.angle_alpha   90.00
_cell.angle_beta   90.00
_cell.angle_gamma   90.00
#
_symmetry.space_group_name_H-M   'P 1'
#
loop_
_entity.id
_entity.type
_entity.pdbx_description
1 polymer ?
#
loop_
_entity_poly.entity_id
_entity_poly.type
_entity_poly.pdbx_seq_one_letter_code
_entity_poly.pdbx_strand_id
1 'polypeptide(L)'
;MEIEFVKVLNPWGESFGGNQSSFGNYPDGKRIKRCGCGLIAACDMTLFLNKTNVISCEEYIKFVCQKAKELRITDSFGIPPQKMIKMLSANNEKYDFRFIPKRKMTEKTLSETIAESISEGFPVIVRVGENFRKLPYKMNGAERRMRWHYFTVTGIDSDRLTFCSWGRKGEMKCSDLHLFWGFTGGIIKTTNKK
;
A
#
# COMPACT_ATOMS: atom_id res chain seq x y z
N MET A 1 -9.95 15.25 1.34
CA MET A 1 -8.87 15.43 0.33
C MET A 1 -8.46 14.04 -0.18
N GLU A 2 -8.27 13.86 -1.49
CA GLU A 2 -7.86 12.59 -2.10
C GLU A 2 -6.79 12.86 -3.18
N ILE A 3 -5.79 11.98 -3.24
CA ILE A 3 -4.70 12.00 -4.22
C ILE A 3 -5.12 11.14 -5.41
N GLU A 4 -4.91 11.63 -6.64
CA GLU A 4 -5.01 10.78 -7.83
C GLU A 4 -3.84 9.79 -7.83
N PHE A 5 -4.17 8.50 -7.71
CA PHE A 5 -3.19 7.43 -7.58
C PHE A 5 -3.04 6.65 -8.88
N VAL A 6 -2.00 5.81 -8.95
CA VAL A 6 -1.66 5.02 -10.14
C VAL A 6 -2.85 4.20 -10.65
N LYS A 7 -3.10 4.26 -11.96
CA LYS A 7 -4.09 3.43 -12.66
C LYS A 7 -3.37 2.40 -13.52
N VAL A 8 -3.80 1.14 -13.41
CA VAL A 8 -3.32 0.05 -14.26
C VAL A 8 -4.41 -0.29 -15.27
N LEU A 9 -4.10 -0.12 -16.56
CA LEU A 9 -5.04 -0.41 -17.64
C LEU A 9 -5.07 -1.89 -17.94
N ASN A 10 -6.22 -2.50 -17.76
CA ASN A 10 -6.50 -3.90 -18.04
C ASN A 10 -7.41 -4.02 -19.27
N PRO A 11 -7.46 -5.18 -19.99
CA PRO A 11 -8.40 -5.37 -21.09
C PRO A 11 -9.88 -5.17 -20.71
N TRP A 12 -10.20 -5.27 -19.43
CA TRP A 12 -11.56 -5.17 -18.89
C TRP A 12 -11.86 -3.83 -18.17
N GLY A 13 -10.95 -2.86 -18.26
CA GLY A 13 -11.08 -1.54 -17.62
C GLY A 13 -9.86 -1.13 -16.79
N GLU A 14 -10.03 -0.10 -15.95
CA GLU A 14 -8.99 0.44 -15.10
C GLU A 14 -9.01 -0.21 -13.71
N SER A 15 -7.83 -0.42 -13.12
CA SER A 15 -7.69 -0.70 -11.69
C SER A 15 -6.90 0.41 -10.99
N PHE A 16 -7.18 0.61 -9.69
CA PHE A 16 -6.52 1.60 -8.85
C PHE A 16 -5.38 0.94 -8.08
N GLY A 17 -4.14 1.17 -8.55
CA GLY A 17 -2.98 0.41 -8.15
C GLY A 17 -3.02 -1.03 -8.65
N GLY A 18 -2.02 -1.81 -8.26
CA GLY A 18 -1.89 -3.18 -8.68
C GLY A 18 -2.76 -4.19 -7.94
N ASN A 19 -2.98 -5.33 -8.59
CA ASN A 19 -3.67 -6.46 -8.00
C ASN A 19 -2.75 -7.69 -7.95
N GLN A 20 -2.34 -8.11 -6.74
CA GLN A 20 -1.48 -9.28 -6.56
C GLN A 20 -2.08 -10.57 -7.16
N SER A 21 -3.39 -10.67 -7.32
CA SER A 21 -4.06 -11.84 -7.90
C SER A 21 -3.79 -11.99 -9.40
N SER A 22 -3.40 -10.93 -10.10
CA SER A 22 -3.12 -10.92 -11.53
C SER A 22 -1.82 -11.65 -11.91
N PHE A 23 -1.01 -12.06 -10.94
CA PHE A 23 0.32 -12.64 -11.16
C PHE A 23 0.35 -14.17 -11.24
N GLY A 24 -0.78 -14.87 -11.09
CA GLY A 24 -0.81 -16.34 -10.95
C GLY A 24 -0.09 -17.12 -12.04
N ASN A 25 -0.02 -16.61 -13.28
CA ASN A 25 0.54 -17.27 -14.46
C ASN A 25 1.98 -16.81 -14.80
N TYR A 26 2.61 -15.97 -13.99
CA TYR A 26 3.94 -15.43 -14.25
C TYR A 26 5.01 -16.11 -13.39
N PRO A 27 6.29 -16.06 -13.81
CA PRO A 27 7.40 -16.48 -12.95
C PRO A 27 7.32 -15.76 -11.58
N ASP A 28 7.49 -16.51 -10.49
CA ASP A 28 7.25 -16.04 -9.12
C ASP A 28 5.81 -15.59 -8.81
N GLY A 29 4.89 -15.71 -9.77
CA GLY A 29 3.52 -15.22 -9.64
C GLY A 29 2.73 -15.87 -8.50
N LYS A 30 2.97 -17.15 -8.21
CA LYS A 30 2.36 -17.83 -7.05
C LYS A 30 2.76 -17.18 -5.73
N ARG A 31 4.02 -16.74 -5.62
CA ARG A 31 4.55 -16.03 -4.44
C ARG A 31 3.95 -14.64 -4.34
N ILE A 32 3.92 -13.88 -5.45
CA ILE A 32 3.33 -12.54 -5.51
C ILE A 32 1.84 -12.62 -5.14
N LYS A 33 1.10 -13.57 -5.71
CA LYS A 33 -0.32 -13.78 -5.41
C LYS A 33 -0.56 -14.05 -3.92
N ARG A 34 0.32 -14.82 -3.27
CA ARG A 34 0.16 -15.22 -1.86
C ARG A 34 0.64 -14.16 -0.87
N CYS A 35 1.79 -13.52 -1.13
CA CYS A 35 2.51 -12.68 -0.16
C CYS A 35 2.89 -11.30 -0.72
N GLY A 36 2.42 -10.92 -1.90
CA GLY A 36 2.87 -9.76 -2.66
C GLY A 36 2.25 -8.43 -2.29
N CYS A 37 1.32 -8.35 -1.33
CA CYS A 37 0.65 -7.09 -1.02
C CYS A 37 1.62 -5.93 -0.71
N GLY A 38 2.69 -6.20 0.04
CA GLY A 38 3.72 -5.20 0.32
C GLY A 38 4.56 -4.82 -0.91
N LEU A 39 4.84 -5.81 -1.81
CA LEU A 39 5.53 -5.52 -3.07
C LEU A 39 4.67 -4.63 -3.96
N ILE A 40 3.38 -4.95 -4.10
CA ILE A 40 2.42 -4.17 -4.88
C ILE A 40 2.36 -2.73 -4.34
N ALA A 41 2.16 -2.55 -3.03
CA ALA A 41 2.11 -1.22 -2.42
C ALA A 41 3.41 -0.42 -2.66
N ALA A 42 4.58 -1.06 -2.60
CA ALA A 42 5.86 -0.40 -2.86
C ALA A 42 6.06 -0.07 -4.35
N CYS A 43 5.62 -0.95 -5.26
CA CYS A 43 5.66 -0.70 -6.70
C CYS A 43 4.72 0.45 -7.09
N ASP A 44 3.49 0.44 -6.59
CA ASP A 44 2.52 1.52 -6.81
C ASP A 44 3.07 2.87 -6.30
N MET A 45 3.65 2.89 -5.10
CA MET A 45 4.29 4.10 -4.55
C MET A 45 5.46 4.57 -5.43
N THR A 46 6.30 3.66 -5.92
CA THR A 46 7.42 4.00 -6.81
C THR A 46 6.93 4.62 -8.12
N LEU A 47 5.90 4.03 -8.74
CA LEU A 47 5.30 4.58 -9.96
C LEU A 47 4.69 5.96 -9.70
N PHE A 48 3.96 6.11 -8.61
CA PHE A 48 3.37 7.40 -8.22
C PHE A 48 4.43 8.49 -8.04
N LEU A 49 5.50 8.22 -7.29
CA LEU A 49 6.59 9.19 -7.05
C LEU A 49 7.36 9.54 -8.34
N ASN A 50 7.41 8.62 -9.30
CA ASN A 50 7.96 8.84 -10.63
C ASN A 50 6.95 9.48 -11.61
N LYS A 51 5.78 9.93 -11.11
CA LYS A 51 4.72 10.57 -11.90
C LYS A 51 4.16 9.67 -13.02
N THR A 52 4.21 8.37 -12.83
CA THR A 52 3.58 7.38 -13.71
C THR A 52 2.16 7.15 -13.24
N ASN A 53 1.23 8.02 -13.67
CA ASN A 53 -0.16 7.96 -13.21
C ASN A 53 -0.97 6.86 -13.91
N VAL A 54 -0.54 6.45 -15.11
CA VAL A 54 -1.22 5.41 -15.91
C VAL A 54 -0.15 4.48 -16.49
N ILE A 55 -0.38 3.17 -16.39
CA ILE A 55 0.52 2.13 -16.92
C ILE A 55 -0.30 0.97 -17.48
N SER A 56 0.15 0.33 -18.56
CA SER A 56 -0.48 -0.88 -19.05
C SER A 56 -0.29 -2.05 -18.08
N CYS A 57 -1.24 -3.00 -18.07
CA CYS A 57 -1.15 -4.19 -17.21
C CYS A 57 0.13 -5.00 -17.50
N GLU A 58 0.54 -5.09 -18.77
CA GLU A 58 1.74 -5.84 -19.16
C GLU A 58 3.02 -5.19 -18.61
N GLU A 59 3.18 -3.87 -18.78
CA GLU A 59 4.33 -3.13 -18.25
C GLU A 59 4.36 -3.17 -16.72
N TYR A 60 3.19 -3.03 -16.08
CA TYR A 60 3.06 -3.14 -14.64
C TYR A 60 3.52 -4.51 -14.13
N ILE A 61 3.09 -5.59 -14.77
CA ILE A 61 3.49 -6.95 -14.40
C ILE A 61 5.00 -7.15 -14.57
N LYS A 62 5.58 -6.71 -15.69
CA LYS A 62 7.03 -6.76 -15.93
C LYS A 62 7.79 -6.03 -14.81
N PHE A 63 7.36 -4.82 -14.47
CA PHE A 63 7.96 -4.01 -13.41
C PHE A 63 7.91 -4.71 -12.04
N VAL A 64 6.74 -5.21 -11.64
CA VAL A 64 6.57 -5.91 -10.35
C VAL A 64 7.40 -7.20 -10.30
N CYS A 65 7.42 -8.00 -11.38
CA CYS A 65 8.24 -9.22 -11.44
C CYS A 65 9.74 -8.92 -11.34
N GLN A 66 10.22 -7.85 -11.95
CA GLN A 66 11.60 -7.41 -11.81
C GLN A 66 11.89 -7.06 -10.33
N LYS A 67 11.05 -6.26 -9.67
CA LYS A 67 11.22 -5.89 -8.27
C LYS A 67 11.11 -7.09 -7.32
N ALA A 68 10.27 -8.07 -7.64
CA ALA A 68 10.17 -9.31 -6.89
C ALA A 68 11.51 -10.08 -6.86
N LYS A 69 12.20 -10.16 -8.01
CA LYS A 69 13.54 -10.79 -8.12
C LYS A 69 14.58 -10.03 -7.33
N GLU A 70 14.64 -8.68 -7.48
CA GLU A 70 15.58 -7.81 -6.75
C GLU A 70 15.44 -7.98 -5.22
N LEU A 71 14.21 -8.09 -4.74
CA LEU A 71 13.91 -8.22 -3.31
C LEU A 71 14.07 -9.64 -2.76
N ARG A 72 14.23 -10.65 -3.61
CA ARG A 72 14.24 -12.06 -3.21
C ARG A 72 13.09 -12.39 -2.27
N ILE A 73 11.84 -12.21 -2.76
CA ILE A 73 10.65 -12.45 -1.95
C ILE A 73 10.60 -13.94 -1.58
N THR A 74 10.46 -14.22 -0.29
CA THR A 74 10.27 -15.58 0.23
C THR A 74 8.80 -15.91 0.43
N ASP A 75 8.45 -17.20 0.39
CA ASP A 75 7.06 -17.70 0.40
C ASP A 75 6.28 -17.47 1.71
N SER A 76 6.96 -17.04 2.79
CA SER A 76 6.40 -17.24 4.13
C SER A 76 5.71 -16.01 4.73
N PHE A 77 6.25 -14.80 4.57
CA PHE A 77 5.83 -13.66 5.41
C PHE A 77 5.65 -12.32 4.70
N GLY A 78 5.71 -12.28 3.36
CA GLY A 78 5.67 -11.01 2.62
C GLY A 78 6.94 -10.16 2.85
N ILE A 79 6.85 -8.86 2.61
CA ILE A 79 8.00 -7.95 2.71
C ILE A 79 7.95 -7.21 4.05
N PRO A 80 8.99 -7.28 4.90
CA PRO A 80 9.05 -6.47 6.11
C PRO A 80 9.22 -4.98 5.77
N PRO A 81 8.77 -4.05 6.65
CA PRO A 81 8.82 -2.61 6.39
C PRO A 81 10.23 -2.09 6.03
N GLN A 82 11.26 -2.58 6.69
CA GLN A 82 12.65 -2.16 6.45
C GLN A 82 13.13 -2.50 5.04
N LYS A 83 12.75 -3.69 4.53
CA LYS A 83 13.08 -4.12 3.17
C LYS A 83 12.31 -3.32 2.13
N MET A 84 11.05 -2.97 2.45
CA MET A 84 10.24 -2.07 1.62
C MET A 84 10.85 -0.67 1.56
N ILE A 85 11.24 -0.09 2.68
CA ILE A 85 11.90 1.21 2.73
C ILE A 85 13.19 1.20 1.90
N LYS A 86 14.03 0.16 2.04
CA LYS A 86 15.25 0.03 1.23
C LYS A 86 14.94 0.04 -0.27
N MET A 87 13.90 -0.68 -0.69
CA MET A 87 13.45 -0.68 -2.09
C MET A 87 12.98 0.71 -2.53
N LEU A 88 12.12 1.35 -1.73
CA LEU A 88 11.59 2.68 -2.04
C LEU A 88 12.71 3.71 -2.15
N SER A 89 13.65 3.74 -1.20
CA SER A 89 14.79 4.66 -1.20
C SER A 89 15.73 4.44 -2.39
N ALA A 90 15.97 3.19 -2.79
CA ALA A 90 16.82 2.87 -3.95
C ALA A 90 16.21 3.29 -5.29
N ASN A 91 14.89 3.43 -5.37
CA ASN A 91 14.18 3.80 -6.60
C ASN A 91 13.67 5.26 -6.60
N ASN A 92 13.85 6.00 -5.49
CA ASN A 92 13.26 7.33 -5.31
C ASN A 92 14.17 8.20 -4.45
N GLU A 93 15.34 8.56 -4.97
CA GLU A 93 16.42 9.24 -4.22
C GLU A 93 16.05 10.62 -3.67
N LYS A 94 15.02 11.25 -4.23
CA LYS A 94 14.53 12.58 -3.81
C LYS A 94 13.70 12.56 -2.53
N TYR A 95 13.32 11.37 -2.05
CA TYR A 95 12.40 11.19 -0.94
C TYR A 95 13.02 10.39 0.20
N ASP A 96 12.57 10.69 1.40
CA ASP A 96 12.83 9.89 2.60
C ASP A 96 11.60 9.06 2.98
N PHE A 97 11.87 7.85 3.47
CA PHE A 97 10.83 6.90 3.85
C PHE A 97 11.06 6.44 5.29
N ARG A 98 10.02 6.53 6.12
CA ARG A 98 10.10 6.16 7.52
C ARG A 98 8.95 5.27 7.95
N PHE A 99 9.27 4.12 8.56
CA PHE A 99 8.26 3.29 9.22
C PHE A 99 7.96 3.82 10.63
N ILE A 100 6.70 4.12 10.90
CA ILE A 100 6.19 4.53 12.21
C ILE A 100 5.31 3.37 12.72
N PRO A 101 5.76 2.62 13.73
CA PRO A 101 5.00 1.48 14.27
C PRO A 101 3.79 1.96 15.09
N LYS A 102 2.73 1.17 15.11
CA LYS A 102 1.49 1.44 15.85
C LYS A 102 1.73 1.91 17.27
N ARG A 103 2.64 1.25 18.01
CA ARG A 103 2.94 1.58 19.41
C ARG A 103 3.38 3.02 19.66
N LYS A 104 3.76 3.75 18.62
CA LYS A 104 4.17 5.16 18.67
C LYS A 104 3.04 6.12 18.27
N MET A 105 1.84 5.61 18.01
CA MET A 105 0.74 6.41 17.49
C MET A 105 -0.52 6.19 18.33
N THR A 106 -1.18 7.29 18.69
CA THR A 106 -2.56 7.32 19.15
C THR A 106 -3.48 7.41 17.93
N GLU A 107 -4.78 7.27 18.11
CA GLU A 107 -5.76 7.49 17.04
C GLU A 107 -5.62 8.90 16.44
N LYS A 108 -5.52 9.92 17.31
CA LYS A 108 -5.34 11.32 16.92
C LYS A 108 -4.08 11.52 16.09
N THR A 109 -2.92 11.06 16.58
CA THR A 109 -1.64 11.23 15.86
C THR A 109 -1.59 10.42 14.57
N LEU A 110 -2.30 9.29 14.47
CA LEU A 110 -2.45 8.53 13.23
C LEU A 110 -3.22 9.36 12.20
N SER A 111 -4.39 9.89 12.57
CA SER A 111 -5.23 10.72 11.71
C SER A 111 -4.49 11.96 11.23
N GLU A 112 -3.84 12.68 12.15
CA GLU A 112 -3.04 13.88 11.85
C GLU A 112 -1.87 13.56 10.90
N THR A 113 -1.13 12.47 11.14
CA THR A 113 0.00 12.07 10.29
C THR A 113 -0.45 11.70 8.87
N ILE A 114 -1.59 11.01 8.74
CA ILE A 114 -2.14 10.68 7.42
C ILE A 114 -2.62 11.97 6.73
N ALA A 115 -3.36 12.82 7.43
CA ALA A 115 -3.87 14.08 6.88
C ALA A 115 -2.74 14.99 6.39
N GLU A 116 -1.69 15.15 7.18
CA GLU A 116 -0.48 15.89 6.81
C GLU A 116 0.16 15.32 5.54
N SER A 117 0.42 13.99 5.48
CA SER A 117 1.00 13.37 4.29
C SER A 117 0.15 13.58 3.05
N ILE A 118 -1.17 13.37 3.14
CA ILE A 118 -2.09 13.57 2.02
C ILE A 118 -2.12 15.04 1.58
N SER A 119 -2.08 16.00 2.52
CA SER A 119 -2.03 17.44 2.21
C SER A 119 -0.74 17.85 1.50
N GLU A 120 0.37 17.19 1.80
CA GLU A 120 1.66 17.36 1.13
C GLU A 120 1.74 16.62 -0.22
N GLY A 121 0.68 15.90 -0.62
CA GLY A 121 0.61 15.15 -1.86
C GLY A 121 1.24 13.76 -1.78
N PHE A 122 1.48 13.20 -0.59
CA PHE A 122 2.08 11.88 -0.42
C PHE A 122 1.07 10.84 0.08
N PRO A 123 0.82 9.77 -0.69
CA PRO A 123 0.09 8.61 -0.19
C PRO A 123 0.83 7.94 0.97
N VAL A 124 0.10 7.21 1.82
CA VAL A 124 0.65 6.54 2.99
C VAL A 124 0.48 5.02 2.87
N ILE A 125 1.57 4.27 2.89
CA ILE A 125 1.48 2.80 2.94
C ILE A 125 1.17 2.37 4.37
N VAL A 126 0.11 1.59 4.53
CA VAL A 126 -0.32 1.03 5.82
C VAL A 126 -0.04 -0.47 5.85
N ARG A 127 0.55 -0.93 6.95
CA ARG A 127 0.70 -2.35 7.27
C ARG A 127 -0.28 -2.74 8.37
N VAL A 128 -1.20 -3.63 8.06
CA VAL A 128 -2.02 -4.34 9.06
C VAL A 128 -1.24 -5.57 9.52
N GLY A 129 -0.93 -5.61 10.80
CA GLY A 129 -0.17 -6.71 11.38
C GLY A 129 -1.05 -7.83 11.91
N GLU A 130 -0.48 -8.59 12.85
CA GLU A 130 -1.18 -9.64 13.56
C GLU A 130 -2.27 -9.05 14.45
N ASN A 131 -3.50 -9.48 14.22
CA ASN A 131 -4.65 -9.03 14.98
C ASN A 131 -5.66 -10.19 15.12
N PHE A 132 -6.14 -10.42 16.33
CA PHE A 132 -7.22 -11.39 16.58
C PHE A 132 -8.54 -10.95 15.94
N ARG A 133 -8.80 -9.64 15.90
CA ARG A 133 -9.96 -9.05 15.23
C ARG A 133 -9.53 -8.44 13.89
N LYS A 134 -10.12 -8.93 12.81
CA LYS A 134 -9.82 -8.45 11.45
C LYS A 134 -10.30 -7.00 11.29
N LEU A 135 -9.47 -6.14 10.67
CA LEU A 135 -9.80 -4.76 10.34
C LEU A 135 -11.00 -4.70 9.37
N PRO A 136 -12.11 -4.04 9.74
CA PRO A 136 -13.25 -3.86 8.84
C PRO A 136 -12.97 -2.77 7.82
N TYR A 137 -13.52 -2.95 6.60
CA TYR A 137 -13.47 -1.96 5.52
C TYR A 137 -14.61 -2.19 4.53
N LYS A 138 -14.89 -1.17 3.69
CA LYS A 138 -15.84 -1.27 2.57
C LYS A 138 -15.06 -1.24 1.25
N MET A 139 -15.48 -2.07 0.30
CA MET A 139 -14.92 -2.08 -1.05
C MET A 139 -16.03 -2.49 -2.04
N ASN A 140 -16.26 -1.67 -3.06
CA ASN A 140 -17.39 -1.81 -3.99
C ASN A 140 -18.75 -1.95 -3.27
N GLY A 141 -18.97 -1.14 -2.22
CA GLY A 141 -20.22 -1.16 -1.43
C GLY A 141 -20.35 -2.34 -0.46
N ALA A 142 -19.49 -3.35 -0.52
CA ALA A 142 -19.56 -4.52 0.35
C ALA A 142 -18.63 -4.38 1.56
N GLU A 143 -19.12 -4.76 2.74
CA GLU A 143 -18.30 -4.87 3.95
C GLU A 143 -17.39 -6.09 3.87
N ARG A 144 -16.15 -5.89 4.24
CA ARG A 144 -15.09 -6.90 4.23
C ARG A 144 -14.21 -6.75 5.45
N ARG A 145 -13.28 -7.72 5.64
CA ARG A 145 -12.32 -7.70 6.75
C ARG A 145 -10.96 -8.17 6.28
N MET A 146 -9.88 -7.49 6.75
CA MET A 146 -8.50 -7.85 6.41
C MET A 146 -7.62 -8.07 7.66
N ARG A 147 -6.53 -8.82 7.45
CA ARG A 147 -5.42 -9.00 8.39
C ARG A 147 -4.15 -9.30 7.59
N TRP A 148 -2.97 -9.07 8.15
CA TRP A 148 -1.69 -9.38 7.51
C TRP A 148 -1.61 -8.80 6.09
N HIS A 149 -1.86 -7.51 5.97
CA HIS A 149 -2.00 -6.89 4.67
C HIS A 149 -1.33 -5.54 4.59
N TYR A 150 -0.86 -5.19 3.39
CA TYR A 150 -0.44 -3.84 3.05
C TYR A 150 -1.44 -3.23 2.08
N PHE A 151 -1.73 -1.96 2.27
CA PHE A 151 -2.53 -1.14 1.36
C PHE A 151 -2.02 0.31 1.38
N THR A 152 -2.42 1.11 0.40
CA THR A 152 -2.00 2.51 0.28
C THR A 152 -3.20 3.42 0.50
N VAL A 153 -3.13 4.26 1.55
CA VAL A 153 -4.10 5.33 1.79
C VAL A 153 -3.81 6.47 0.84
N THR A 154 -4.83 6.89 0.10
CA THR A 154 -4.77 7.93 -0.92
C THR A 154 -5.65 9.12 -0.59
N GLY A 155 -6.47 9.04 0.46
CA GLY A 155 -7.33 10.13 0.86
C GLY A 155 -7.78 10.03 2.31
N ILE A 156 -8.15 11.19 2.85
CA ILE A 156 -8.77 11.33 4.16
C ILE A 156 -9.82 12.44 4.14
N ASP A 157 -10.99 12.15 4.71
CA ASP A 157 -12.05 13.11 4.97
C ASP A 157 -12.63 12.84 6.37
N SER A 158 -12.36 13.78 7.30
CA SER A 158 -12.69 13.61 8.72
C SER A 158 -12.10 12.32 9.30
N ASP A 159 -12.90 11.32 9.65
CA ASP A 159 -12.48 10.00 10.13
C ASP A 159 -12.43 8.93 9.00
N ARG A 160 -12.81 9.28 7.76
CA ARG A 160 -12.89 8.34 6.65
C ARG A 160 -11.62 8.36 5.83
N LEU A 161 -10.97 7.21 5.72
CA LEU A 161 -9.82 6.96 4.86
C LEU A 161 -10.27 6.34 3.55
N THR A 162 -9.77 6.87 2.43
CA THR A 162 -9.82 6.21 1.12
C THR A 162 -8.50 5.49 0.89
N PHE A 163 -8.53 4.26 0.43
CA PHE A 163 -7.32 3.48 0.17
C PHE A 163 -7.41 2.67 -1.12
N CYS A 164 -6.26 2.31 -1.68
CA CYS A 164 -6.12 1.42 -2.82
C CYS A 164 -5.52 0.08 -2.39
N SER A 165 -6.15 -1.02 -2.80
CA SER A 165 -5.67 -2.38 -2.62
C SER A 165 -6.37 -3.33 -3.58
N TRP A 166 -5.72 -4.43 -3.95
CA TRP A 166 -6.25 -5.43 -4.89
C TRP A 166 -6.77 -4.85 -6.20
N GLY A 167 -6.18 -3.74 -6.68
CA GLY A 167 -6.60 -3.02 -7.87
C GLY A 167 -7.91 -2.22 -7.73
N ARG A 168 -8.34 -1.94 -6.50
CA ARG A 168 -9.63 -1.29 -6.21
C ARG A 168 -9.48 -0.21 -5.15
N LYS A 169 -10.39 0.75 -5.18
CA LYS A 169 -10.57 1.70 -4.07
C LYS A 169 -11.46 1.09 -2.99
N GLY A 170 -11.09 1.36 -1.76
CA GLY A 170 -11.87 0.99 -0.57
C GLY A 170 -11.91 2.13 0.43
N GLU A 171 -12.77 1.99 1.43
CA GLU A 171 -12.95 2.96 2.50
C GLU A 171 -12.95 2.28 3.87
N MET A 172 -12.45 2.98 4.88
CA MET A 172 -12.52 2.57 6.29
C MET A 172 -12.50 3.79 7.20
N LYS A 173 -12.83 3.60 8.48
CA LYS A 173 -12.63 4.63 9.49
C LYS A 173 -11.19 4.62 10.00
N CYS A 174 -10.63 5.79 10.28
CA CYS A 174 -9.31 5.90 10.89
C CYS A 174 -9.30 5.31 12.31
N SER A 175 -10.38 5.49 13.05
CA SER A 175 -10.63 4.87 14.35
C SER A 175 -10.59 3.34 14.29
N ASP A 176 -11.24 2.72 13.28
CA ASP A 176 -11.18 1.28 13.07
C ASP A 176 -9.75 0.82 12.73
N LEU A 177 -9.03 1.57 11.88
CA LEU A 177 -7.64 1.28 11.58
C LEU A 177 -6.80 1.29 12.86
N HIS A 178 -6.90 2.32 13.69
CA HIS A 178 -6.16 2.41 14.95
C HIS A 178 -6.51 1.25 15.90
N LEU A 179 -7.77 0.86 15.98
CA LEU A 179 -8.23 -0.21 16.86
C LEU A 179 -7.77 -1.61 16.40
N PHE A 180 -7.83 -1.87 15.08
CA PHE A 180 -7.72 -3.22 14.51
C PHE A 180 -6.43 -3.50 13.71
N TRP A 181 -5.46 -2.61 13.59
CA TRP A 181 -4.29 -2.85 12.73
C TRP A 181 -3.18 -3.75 13.31
N GLY A 182 -3.33 -4.22 14.55
CA GLY A 182 -2.44 -5.22 15.16
C GLY A 182 -1.10 -4.67 15.69
N PHE A 183 -0.41 -5.46 16.51
CA PHE A 183 0.82 -5.03 17.20
C PHE A 183 1.98 -4.74 16.26
N THR A 184 2.12 -5.51 15.18
CA THR A 184 3.17 -5.32 14.18
C THR A 184 2.77 -4.35 13.08
N GLY A 185 1.60 -3.73 13.20
CA GLY A 185 1.10 -2.71 12.28
C GLY A 185 1.88 -1.41 12.35
N GLY A 186 1.68 -0.57 11.38
CA GLY A 186 2.27 0.75 11.27
C GLY A 186 2.09 1.36 9.90
N ILE A 187 2.65 2.55 9.71
CA ILE A 187 2.62 3.26 8.44
C ILE A 187 4.02 3.50 7.91
N ILE A 188 4.16 3.62 6.59
CA ILE A 188 5.36 4.19 5.95
C ILE A 188 4.97 5.57 5.44
N LYS A 189 5.55 6.59 6.05
CA LYS A 189 5.43 7.99 5.65
C LYS A 189 6.54 8.34 4.66
N THR A 190 6.17 9.09 3.62
CA THR A 190 7.09 9.66 2.62
C THR A 190 7.23 11.15 2.88
N THR A 191 8.44 11.69 2.74
CA THR A 191 8.72 13.14 2.81
C THR A 191 9.77 13.50 1.77
N ASN A 192 9.82 14.78 1.35
CA ASN A 192 10.93 15.28 0.55
C ASN A 192 12.23 15.20 1.34
N LYS A 193 13.32 14.82 0.71
CA LYS A 193 14.66 15.02 1.29
C LYS A 193 14.93 16.50 1.40
N LYS A 194 15.47 16.90 2.53
CA LYS A 194 15.98 18.27 2.77
C LYS A 194 17.33 18.45 2.12
#